data_66aab8fcf15ef8823add08a53167b0ff
#
_entry.id   66aab8fcf15ef8823add08a53167b0ff
#
_cell.length_a   1.000
_cell.length_b   1.000
_cell.length_c   1.000
_cell.angle_alpha   90.00
_cell.angle_beta   90.00
_cell.angle_gamma   90.00
#
_symmetry.space_group_name_H-M   'P 1'
#
loop_
_entity.id
_entity.type
_entity.pdbx_description
1 polymer ?
#
loop_
_entity_poly.entity_id
_entity_poly.type
_entity_poly.pdbx_seq_one_letter_code
_entity_poly.pdbx_strand_id
1 'polypeptide(L)'
;MKIWDSFKKWGARLMQRTAAETGIAREFKDIFEIGGVPAFNQFYNFGIFIWKALYRGFYKPWHLIPAPTVADPRGERQVYRLNAAKAICAEMASLVWGEECEIRVSTNGWTENTNEDGVVTNPDPLNEFVQNVLRCNAFGEKMQELIEQALALGGSAIKVWRDVRRDAEGNEVPGTEALRLGYCMADQFVPTAWDNAKVTEGVFISRMAKGGYYYTRLEWHKWNGATYVVTNQLYRAEMQKGTNGSENQDILGVRWPLADVYPWLDEETEIPVEESLFSYFRTPIANNLDDNSPLGMSVYGNALETLHALDICYDSFVREFRLGKKRIIVPARAVRTVVDPESGQVRRYFDAGDETYEALASDDPNDLKIQDNSVELRVEEHIAALNAFLSILCLQVGFSASAFSFDQTQGLKTATEVVSENSKTYKTIKTIQNQLAPAIEHMIRNIIDVAILYGMDFNGQSVQNLAAGGYEVKVTFDDGVTQDRQTNINEGVMLVGAGLLSKFTFLIDRKYGQGLTEKEAQAELDRIKAENQSTVDVNQLRLFGGVGE
;
A
#
# COMPACT_ATOMS: atom_id res chain seq x y z
N MET A 1 -10.34 -30.80 -3.64
CA MET A 1 -9.23 -31.70 -3.24
C MET A 1 -8.19 -31.91 -4.34
N LYS A 2 -8.55 -32.21 -5.60
CA LYS A 2 -7.56 -32.39 -6.70
C LYS A 2 -6.80 -31.11 -7.13
N ILE A 3 -7.41 -29.95 -7.01
CA ILE A 3 -6.80 -28.64 -7.35
C ILE A 3 -5.71 -28.27 -6.34
N TRP A 4 -5.94 -28.54 -5.06
CA TRP A 4 -4.98 -28.33 -3.98
C TRP A 4 -3.73 -29.23 -4.09
N ASP A 5 -3.91 -30.49 -4.50
CA ASP A 5 -2.80 -31.41 -4.72
C ASP A 5 -1.98 -31.03 -5.97
N SER A 6 -2.64 -30.44 -6.98
CA SER A 6 -1.97 -29.89 -8.16
C SER A 6 -1.16 -28.64 -7.81
N PHE A 7 -1.70 -27.78 -6.94
CA PHE A 7 -1.02 -26.57 -6.42
C PHE A 7 0.19 -26.94 -5.56
N LYS A 8 0.07 -27.93 -4.66
CA LYS A 8 1.18 -28.47 -3.88
C LYS A 8 2.28 -29.08 -4.77
N LYS A 9 1.90 -29.87 -5.79
CA LYS A 9 2.88 -30.46 -6.73
C LYS A 9 3.51 -29.42 -7.65
N TRP A 10 2.76 -28.40 -8.05
CA TRP A 10 3.26 -27.28 -8.84
C TRP A 10 4.18 -26.39 -7.99
N GLY A 11 3.78 -26.02 -6.79
CA GLY A 11 4.60 -25.28 -5.82
C GLY A 11 5.90 -26.02 -5.46
N ALA A 12 5.83 -27.32 -5.21
CA ALA A 12 7.02 -28.13 -4.90
C ALA A 12 8.00 -28.25 -6.08
N ARG A 13 7.50 -28.36 -7.32
CA ARG A 13 8.35 -28.38 -8.52
C ARG A 13 8.95 -27.00 -8.84
N LEU A 14 8.22 -25.93 -8.59
CA LEU A 14 8.74 -24.57 -8.73
C LEU A 14 9.77 -24.25 -7.64
N MET A 15 9.53 -24.68 -6.38
CA MET A 15 10.48 -24.56 -5.28
C MET A 15 11.85 -25.21 -5.58
N GLN A 16 11.88 -26.41 -6.17
CA GLN A 16 13.15 -27.08 -6.51
C GLN A 16 13.95 -26.35 -7.59
N ARG A 17 13.29 -25.62 -8.50
CA ARG A 17 13.97 -24.86 -9.57
C ARG A 17 14.26 -23.40 -9.20
N THR A 18 13.37 -22.74 -8.44
CA THR A 18 13.48 -21.31 -8.11
C THR A 18 14.16 -21.04 -6.78
N ALA A 19 14.10 -21.93 -5.82
CA ALA A 19 14.84 -21.80 -4.55
C ALA A 19 16.38 -21.80 -4.78
N ALA A 20 16.85 -22.38 -5.86
CA ALA A 20 18.26 -22.29 -6.27
C ALA A 20 18.60 -20.96 -6.99
N GLU A 21 17.62 -20.24 -7.53
CA GLU A 21 17.82 -19.04 -8.35
C GLU A 21 17.40 -17.73 -7.68
N THR A 22 16.65 -17.78 -6.59
CA THR A 22 16.06 -16.60 -5.94
C THR A 22 16.23 -16.67 -4.43
N GLY A 23 17.16 -15.99 -3.95
CA GLY A 23 17.69 -15.97 -2.62
C GLY A 23 16.84 -15.58 -1.43
N ILE A 24 15.66 -15.02 -1.58
CA ILE A 24 14.83 -14.64 -0.41
C ILE A 24 14.48 -15.86 0.45
N ALA A 25 14.21 -17.02 -0.15
CA ALA A 25 14.05 -18.28 0.58
C ALA A 25 15.31 -18.68 1.38
N ARG A 26 16.50 -18.25 0.94
CA ARG A 26 17.76 -18.48 1.64
C ARG A 26 17.97 -17.52 2.82
N GLU A 27 17.60 -16.25 2.70
CA GLU A 27 17.67 -15.32 3.85
C GLU A 27 16.83 -15.81 5.01
N PHE A 28 15.59 -16.18 4.75
CA PHE A 28 14.74 -16.79 5.76
C PHE A 28 15.30 -18.13 6.26
N LYS A 29 15.86 -18.96 5.40
CA LYS A 29 16.46 -20.23 5.78
C LYS A 29 17.68 -20.04 6.69
N ASP A 30 18.59 -19.15 6.32
CA ASP A 30 19.79 -18.86 7.11
C ASP A 30 19.45 -18.22 8.47
N ILE A 31 18.42 -17.40 8.56
CA ILE A 31 17.92 -16.84 9.81
C ILE A 31 17.33 -17.95 10.71
N PHE A 32 16.59 -18.89 10.14
CA PHE A 32 16.03 -20.03 10.89
C PHE A 32 17.12 -20.97 11.41
N GLU A 33 18.24 -21.07 10.71
CA GLU A 33 19.41 -21.86 11.15
C GLU A 33 20.14 -21.22 12.34
N ILE A 34 20.00 -19.91 12.60
CA ILE A 34 20.63 -19.19 13.72
C ILE A 34 20.00 -19.55 15.09
N GLY A 35 18.88 -20.24 15.12
CA GLY A 35 18.21 -20.69 16.33
C GLY A 35 17.34 -19.61 17.00
N GLY A 36 16.24 -20.02 17.59
CA GLY A 36 15.28 -19.13 18.26
C GLY A 36 14.25 -18.46 17.35
N VAL A 37 14.27 -18.76 16.07
CA VAL A 37 13.22 -18.37 15.12
C VAL A 37 12.30 -19.56 14.89
N PRO A 38 10.95 -19.41 15.04
CA PRO A 38 10.00 -20.47 14.71
C PRO A 38 10.13 -20.88 13.25
N ALA A 39 9.99 -22.17 12.97
CA ALA A 39 9.93 -22.66 11.60
C ALA A 39 8.59 -22.23 10.98
N PHE A 40 8.62 -21.23 10.14
CA PHE A 40 7.44 -20.85 9.33
C PHE A 40 7.22 -21.86 8.21
N ASN A 41 5.96 -21.96 7.79
CA ASN A 41 5.61 -22.78 6.65
C ASN A 41 6.32 -22.25 5.40
N GLN A 42 7.06 -23.12 4.71
CA GLN A 42 7.76 -22.76 3.47
C GLN A 42 6.83 -22.19 2.39
N PHE A 43 5.57 -22.61 2.38
CA PHE A 43 4.57 -22.06 1.47
C PHE A 43 4.26 -20.58 1.74
N TYR A 44 4.26 -20.15 3.01
CA TYR A 44 4.06 -18.75 3.35
C TYR A 44 5.24 -17.88 2.87
N ASN A 45 6.47 -18.32 3.12
CA ASN A 45 7.67 -17.61 2.66
C ASN A 45 7.71 -17.49 1.14
N PHE A 46 7.34 -18.57 0.45
CA PHE A 46 7.20 -18.56 -1.00
C PHE A 46 6.08 -17.62 -1.47
N GLY A 47 4.98 -17.55 -0.71
CA GLY A 47 3.88 -16.61 -0.95
C GLY A 47 4.37 -15.15 -0.93
N ILE A 48 5.09 -14.73 0.12
CA ILE A 48 5.66 -13.38 0.23
C ILE A 48 6.54 -13.04 -0.98
N PHE A 49 7.37 -13.99 -1.43
CA PHE A 49 8.21 -13.80 -2.60
C PHE A 49 7.40 -13.54 -3.88
N ILE A 50 6.38 -14.35 -4.15
CA ILE A 50 5.50 -14.16 -5.31
C ILE A 50 4.77 -12.83 -5.21
N TRP A 51 4.20 -12.52 -4.03
CA TRP A 51 3.47 -11.27 -3.82
C TRP A 51 4.35 -10.07 -4.09
N LYS A 52 5.58 -10.07 -3.57
CA LYS A 52 6.54 -8.98 -3.81
C LYS A 52 6.93 -8.85 -5.28
N ALA A 53 7.12 -9.96 -5.97
CA ALA A 53 7.43 -9.96 -7.39
C ALA A 53 6.27 -9.40 -8.24
N LEU A 54 5.03 -9.77 -7.92
CA LEU A 54 3.83 -9.26 -8.59
C LEU A 54 3.57 -7.78 -8.27
N TYR A 55 3.78 -7.37 -7.03
CA TYR A 55 3.70 -5.96 -6.64
C TYR A 55 4.71 -5.10 -7.41
N ARG A 56 5.94 -5.60 -7.59
CA ARG A 56 6.97 -4.97 -8.44
C ARG A 56 6.66 -5.04 -9.93
N GLY A 57 5.64 -5.78 -10.31
CA GLY A 57 5.17 -5.94 -11.67
C GLY A 57 5.97 -6.92 -12.52
N PHE A 58 6.83 -7.76 -11.95
CA PHE A 58 7.53 -8.79 -12.70
C PHE A 58 7.78 -10.06 -11.89
N TYR A 59 7.15 -11.13 -12.33
CA TYR A 59 7.39 -12.48 -11.84
C TYR A 59 7.85 -13.35 -13.00
N LYS A 60 9.15 -13.70 -13.04
CA LYS A 60 9.81 -14.37 -14.17
C LYS A 60 9.04 -15.58 -14.71
N PRO A 61 8.53 -16.52 -13.89
CA PRO A 61 7.81 -17.69 -14.40
C PRO A 61 6.54 -17.39 -15.20
N TRP A 62 5.92 -16.24 -14.99
CA TRP A 62 4.70 -15.82 -15.70
C TRP A 62 5.01 -14.91 -16.88
N HIS A 63 6.03 -14.06 -16.72
CA HIS A 63 6.25 -12.93 -17.63
C HIS A 63 7.40 -13.14 -18.61
N LEU A 64 8.14 -14.25 -18.47
CA LEU A 64 9.18 -14.64 -19.43
C LEU A 64 8.85 -16.07 -19.91
N ILE A 65 8.29 -16.16 -21.13
CA ILE A 65 7.82 -17.43 -21.68
C ILE A 65 8.67 -17.84 -22.88
N PRO A 66 8.84 -19.16 -23.12
CA PRO A 66 9.55 -19.64 -24.28
C PRO A 66 8.90 -19.13 -25.57
N ALA A 67 9.72 -18.61 -26.46
CA ALA A 67 9.34 -18.14 -27.80
C ALA A 67 10.42 -18.54 -28.80
N PRO A 68 10.64 -19.84 -29.06
CA PRO A 68 11.69 -20.32 -29.95
C PRO A 68 11.46 -19.83 -31.37
N THR A 69 12.52 -19.39 -32.02
CA THR A 69 12.54 -19.06 -33.45
C THR A 69 13.58 -19.90 -34.14
N VAL A 70 13.54 -19.92 -35.48
CA VAL A 70 14.55 -20.62 -36.28
C VAL A 70 15.95 -20.07 -36.03
N ALA A 71 16.07 -18.76 -35.80
CA ALA A 71 17.34 -18.09 -35.51
C ALA A 71 17.78 -18.24 -34.05
N ASP A 72 16.82 -18.39 -33.11
CA ASP A 72 17.06 -18.56 -31.69
C ASP A 72 16.16 -19.66 -31.12
N PRO A 73 16.65 -20.92 -31.08
CA PRO A 73 15.89 -22.06 -30.55
C PRO A 73 15.62 -21.97 -29.03
N ARG A 74 16.31 -21.09 -28.28
CA ARG A 74 16.13 -20.86 -26.85
C ARG A 74 15.52 -19.49 -26.57
N GLY A 75 14.99 -18.85 -27.61
CA GLY A 75 14.39 -17.53 -27.52
C GLY A 75 13.29 -17.48 -26.47
N GLU A 76 13.29 -16.43 -25.70
CA GLU A 76 12.26 -16.09 -24.71
C GLU A 76 11.62 -14.77 -25.11
N ARG A 77 10.34 -14.60 -24.77
CA ARG A 77 9.66 -13.31 -24.91
C ARG A 77 9.04 -12.87 -23.59
N GLN A 78 9.03 -11.58 -23.39
CA GLN A 78 8.34 -10.97 -22.28
C GLN A 78 6.84 -10.81 -22.59
N VAL A 79 6.00 -11.21 -21.65
CA VAL A 79 4.54 -11.02 -21.64
C VAL A 79 4.23 -9.58 -21.28
N TYR A 80 3.27 -8.94 -21.95
CA TYR A 80 2.72 -7.65 -21.54
C TYR A 80 1.88 -7.82 -20.28
N ARG A 81 1.98 -6.87 -19.35
CA ARG A 81 1.41 -6.96 -18.01
C ARG A 81 0.50 -5.78 -17.71
N LEU A 82 -0.60 -6.04 -17.06
CA LEU A 82 -1.50 -4.98 -16.57
C LEU A 82 -1.02 -4.37 -15.24
N ASN A 83 -0.23 -5.13 -14.47
CA ASN A 83 0.24 -4.76 -13.13
C ASN A 83 -0.90 -4.42 -12.14
N ALA A 84 -1.98 -5.17 -12.21
CA ALA A 84 -3.18 -4.96 -11.39
C ALA A 84 -2.90 -5.11 -9.89
N ALA A 85 -1.93 -5.94 -9.49
CA ALA A 85 -1.56 -6.14 -8.09
C ALA A 85 -1.14 -4.83 -7.40
N LYS A 86 -0.27 -4.02 -8.04
CA LYS A 86 0.11 -2.70 -7.51
C LYS A 86 -1.05 -1.72 -7.51
N ALA A 87 -1.83 -1.68 -8.58
CA ALA A 87 -2.97 -0.78 -8.70
C ALA A 87 -4.01 -1.01 -7.57
N ILE A 88 -4.33 -2.27 -7.27
CA ILE A 88 -5.22 -2.64 -6.18
C ILE A 88 -4.70 -2.15 -4.83
N CYS A 89 -3.41 -2.39 -4.53
CA CYS A 89 -2.84 -1.99 -3.25
C CYS A 89 -2.78 -0.47 -3.10
N ALA A 90 -2.41 0.25 -4.17
CA ALA A 90 -2.35 1.71 -4.17
C ALA A 90 -3.74 2.33 -3.96
N GLU A 91 -4.75 1.86 -4.68
CA GLU A 91 -6.13 2.32 -4.53
C GLU A 91 -6.67 2.02 -3.12
N MET A 92 -6.46 0.80 -2.63
CA MET A 92 -6.90 0.41 -1.29
C MET A 92 -6.20 1.24 -0.21
N ALA A 93 -4.90 1.50 -0.34
CA ALA A 93 -4.14 2.31 0.61
C ALA A 93 -4.62 3.75 0.66
N SER A 94 -4.95 4.36 -0.49
CA SER A 94 -5.49 5.72 -0.55
C SER A 94 -6.86 5.84 0.12
N LEU A 95 -7.69 4.78 0.02
CA LEU A 95 -8.98 4.72 0.69
C LEU A 95 -8.88 4.43 2.19
N VAL A 96 -7.84 3.71 2.64
CA VAL A 96 -7.60 3.42 4.06
C VAL A 96 -7.03 4.62 4.79
N TRP A 97 -6.10 5.35 4.15
CA TRP A 97 -5.39 6.50 4.72
C TRP A 97 -5.59 7.72 3.83
N GLY A 98 -6.67 8.46 4.09
CA GLY A 98 -7.01 9.70 3.40
C GLY A 98 -6.40 10.94 4.08
N GLU A 99 -6.67 12.11 3.52
CA GLU A 99 -6.15 13.40 4.01
C GLU A 99 -6.73 13.80 5.38
N GLU A 100 -7.93 13.32 5.74
CA GLU A 100 -8.64 13.63 6.99
C GLU A 100 -8.33 12.65 8.13
N CYS A 101 -7.38 11.72 7.95
CA CYS A 101 -6.95 10.84 9.03
C CYS A 101 -6.21 11.62 10.11
N GLU A 102 -6.72 11.54 11.34
CA GLU A 102 -6.20 12.28 12.49
C GLU A 102 -5.79 11.33 13.62
N ILE A 103 -4.62 11.60 14.20
CA ILE A 103 -4.16 10.96 15.43
C ILE A 103 -4.16 12.02 16.52
N ARG A 104 -4.85 11.75 17.63
CA ARG A 104 -4.95 12.66 18.76
C ARG A 104 -4.59 11.96 20.05
N VAL A 105 -3.77 12.61 20.85
CA VAL A 105 -3.44 12.22 22.21
C VAL A 105 -4.15 13.17 23.15
N SER A 106 -4.87 12.65 24.13
CA SER A 106 -5.60 13.45 25.13
C SER A 106 -5.11 13.08 26.51
N THR A 107 -4.49 14.03 27.20
CA THR A 107 -4.04 13.84 28.59
C THR A 107 -5.23 13.91 29.54
N ASN A 108 -5.34 12.97 30.46
CA ASN A 108 -6.43 12.94 31.43
C ASN A 108 -6.44 14.20 32.28
N GLY A 109 -7.61 14.85 32.37
CA GLY A 109 -7.79 16.09 33.13
C GLY A 109 -7.33 17.35 32.41
N TRP A 110 -6.77 17.26 31.19
CA TRP A 110 -6.48 18.42 30.34
C TRP A 110 -7.73 18.85 29.59
N THR A 111 -8.02 20.15 29.62
CA THR A 111 -9.13 20.72 28.84
C THR A 111 -8.57 21.75 27.88
N GLU A 112 -8.73 21.50 26.60
CA GLU A 112 -8.39 22.47 25.57
C GLU A 112 -9.40 23.62 25.57
N ASN A 113 -8.88 24.84 25.53
CA ASN A 113 -9.70 26.03 25.39
C ASN A 113 -9.62 26.49 23.93
N THR A 114 -10.78 26.77 23.36
CA THR A 114 -10.90 27.32 22.01
C THR A 114 -11.34 28.78 22.14
N ASN A 115 -10.67 29.67 21.42
CA ASN A 115 -11.05 31.08 21.37
C ASN A 115 -12.32 31.28 20.50
N GLU A 116 -12.81 32.51 20.43
CA GLU A 116 -13.98 32.89 19.64
C GLU A 116 -13.80 32.64 18.12
N ASP A 117 -12.57 32.52 17.66
CA ASP A 117 -12.22 32.26 16.25
C ASP A 117 -12.06 30.75 15.94
N GLY A 118 -12.37 29.86 16.89
CA GLY A 118 -12.23 28.40 16.73
C GLY A 118 -10.77 27.89 16.84
N VAL A 119 -9.83 28.73 17.26
CA VAL A 119 -8.42 28.37 17.42
C VAL A 119 -8.20 27.84 18.83
N VAL A 120 -7.61 26.65 18.95
CA VAL A 120 -7.21 26.11 20.26
C VAL A 120 -6.10 26.97 20.85
N THR A 121 -6.39 27.59 22.01
CA THR A 121 -5.47 28.52 22.69
C THR A 121 -4.61 27.84 23.74
N ASN A 122 -4.98 26.62 24.14
CA ASN A 122 -4.30 25.83 25.15
C ASN A 122 -4.24 24.37 24.68
N PRO A 123 -3.45 24.07 23.61
CA PRO A 123 -3.34 22.71 23.09
C PRO A 123 -2.71 21.78 24.13
N ASP A 124 -3.06 20.50 24.09
CA ASP A 124 -2.45 19.48 24.93
C ASP A 124 -0.95 19.34 24.60
N PRO A 125 -0.03 19.66 25.54
CA PRO A 125 1.41 19.61 25.25
C PRO A 125 1.92 18.22 24.88
N LEU A 126 1.31 17.14 25.40
CA LEU A 126 1.66 15.78 25.02
C LEU A 126 1.25 15.49 23.58
N ASN A 127 0.08 15.95 23.16
CA ASN A 127 -0.36 15.86 21.76
C ASN A 127 0.56 16.65 20.84
N GLU A 128 0.93 17.90 21.20
CA GLU A 128 1.88 18.70 20.41
C GLU A 128 3.22 18.00 20.25
N PHE A 129 3.74 17.39 21.33
CA PHE A 129 4.97 16.59 21.28
C PHE A 129 4.84 15.45 20.26
N VAL A 130 3.79 14.64 20.36
CA VAL A 130 3.55 13.51 19.44
C VAL A 130 3.41 14.01 18.00
N GLN A 131 2.62 15.06 17.76
CA GLN A 131 2.46 15.64 16.42
C GLN A 131 3.79 16.15 15.84
N ASN A 132 4.66 16.71 16.68
CA ASN A 132 5.99 17.13 16.27
C ASN A 132 6.85 15.92 15.84
N VAL A 133 6.83 14.82 16.61
CA VAL A 133 7.55 13.58 16.24
C VAL A 133 7.03 13.01 14.93
N LEU A 134 5.71 12.93 14.75
CA LEU A 134 5.09 12.42 13.52
C LEU A 134 5.49 13.27 12.30
N ARG A 135 5.45 14.59 12.43
CA ARG A 135 5.84 15.53 11.37
C ARG A 135 7.32 15.41 11.02
N CYS A 136 8.21 15.33 12.01
CA CYS A 136 9.66 15.17 11.80
C CYS A 136 10.02 13.84 11.10
N ASN A 137 9.13 12.85 11.13
CA ASN A 137 9.29 11.56 10.46
C ASN A 137 8.47 11.42 9.16
N ALA A 138 7.86 12.52 8.66
CA ALA A 138 6.99 12.53 7.48
C ALA A 138 5.92 11.41 7.54
N PHE A 139 5.31 11.23 8.74
CA PHE A 139 4.45 10.08 9.03
C PHE A 139 3.27 9.96 8.06
N GLY A 140 2.59 11.08 7.76
CA GLY A 140 1.43 11.07 6.86
C GLY A 140 1.74 10.49 5.48
N GLU A 141 2.83 10.98 4.86
CA GLU A 141 3.29 10.51 3.54
C GLU A 141 3.76 9.04 3.59
N LYS A 142 4.55 8.70 4.62
CA LYS A 142 5.12 7.36 4.77
C LYS A 142 4.07 6.32 5.16
N MET A 143 3.00 6.71 5.84
CA MET A 143 1.97 5.80 6.29
C MET A 143 1.16 5.24 5.12
N GLN A 144 0.81 6.06 4.13
CA GLN A 144 0.13 5.58 2.93
C GLN A 144 1.01 4.57 2.16
N GLU A 145 2.31 4.89 1.97
CA GLU A 145 3.27 3.97 1.34
C GLU A 145 3.40 2.65 2.11
N LEU A 146 3.47 2.72 3.44
CA LEU A 146 3.57 1.53 4.29
C LEU A 146 2.32 0.65 4.21
N ILE A 147 1.13 1.27 4.21
CA ILE A 147 -0.14 0.55 4.06
C ILE A 147 -0.20 -0.15 2.70
N GLU A 148 0.17 0.54 1.61
CA GLU A 148 0.23 -0.06 0.28
C GLU A 148 1.11 -1.32 0.27
N GLN A 149 2.30 -1.22 0.87
CA GLN A 149 3.24 -2.34 0.97
C GLN A 149 2.74 -3.45 1.92
N ALA A 150 2.09 -3.09 3.02
CA ALA A 150 1.50 -4.04 3.94
C ALA A 150 0.35 -4.83 3.31
N LEU A 151 -0.50 -4.17 2.53
CA LEU A 151 -1.57 -4.82 1.76
C LEU A 151 -0.99 -5.78 0.71
N ALA A 152 0.13 -5.42 0.10
CA ALA A 152 0.81 -6.27 -0.87
C ALA A 152 1.46 -7.51 -0.23
N LEU A 153 2.04 -7.39 0.96
CA LEU A 153 2.87 -8.45 1.58
C LEU A 153 2.23 -9.11 2.81
N GLY A 154 1.04 -8.69 3.20
CA GLY A 154 0.31 -9.27 4.33
C GLY A 154 0.53 -8.58 5.66
N GLY A 155 1.42 -7.59 5.76
CA GLY A 155 1.66 -6.85 6.99
C GLY A 155 2.87 -5.95 6.94
N SER A 156 3.09 -5.20 8.02
CA SER A 156 4.25 -4.32 8.20
C SER A 156 4.52 -4.10 9.69
N ALA A 157 5.73 -3.68 10.00
CA ALA A 157 6.11 -3.33 11.36
C ALA A 157 6.66 -1.90 11.41
N ILE A 158 6.36 -1.19 12.51
CA ILE A 158 6.93 0.12 12.79
C ILE A 158 7.67 0.02 14.11
N LYS A 159 8.93 0.42 14.14
CA LYS A 159 9.72 0.51 15.36
C LYS A 159 10.08 1.96 15.69
N VAL A 160 10.26 2.24 16.97
CA VAL A 160 10.63 3.56 17.47
C VAL A 160 12.00 3.47 18.13
N TRP A 161 12.87 4.43 17.85
CA TRP A 161 14.16 4.54 18.52
C TRP A 161 14.61 6.00 18.66
N ARG A 162 15.51 6.23 19.62
CA ARG A 162 16.20 7.51 19.77
C ARG A 162 17.36 7.60 18.79
N ASP A 163 17.43 8.68 18.04
CA ASP A 163 18.53 9.06 17.18
C ASP A 163 19.21 10.32 17.75
N VAL A 164 20.54 10.38 17.69
CA VAL A 164 21.31 11.52 18.18
C VAL A 164 22.48 11.76 17.24
N ARG A 165 22.79 13.03 16.96
CA ARG A 165 23.99 13.37 16.19
C ARG A 165 25.23 13.10 17.03
N ARG A 166 26.28 12.62 16.36
CA ARG A 166 27.58 12.39 16.98
C ARG A 166 28.64 13.29 16.36
N ASP A 167 29.59 13.76 17.18
CA ASP A 167 30.73 14.51 16.71
C ASP A 167 31.75 13.58 15.99
N ALA A 168 32.88 14.15 15.55
CA ALA A 168 33.93 13.40 14.86
C ALA A 168 34.62 12.37 15.77
N GLU A 169 34.58 12.58 17.07
CA GLU A 169 35.10 11.71 18.13
C GLU A 169 34.11 10.62 18.54
N GLY A 170 32.85 10.68 18.07
CA GLY A 170 31.80 9.69 18.34
C GLY A 170 30.94 10.00 19.56
N ASN A 171 31.14 11.16 20.24
CA ASN A 171 30.32 11.55 21.38
C ASN A 171 28.97 12.10 20.94
N GLU A 172 27.95 11.90 21.75
CA GLU A 172 26.63 12.46 21.50
C GLU A 172 26.65 13.99 21.64
N VAL A 173 26.05 14.67 20.66
CA VAL A 173 25.90 16.15 20.68
C VAL A 173 24.57 16.46 21.39
N PRO A 174 24.60 17.06 22.59
CA PRO A 174 23.41 17.37 23.37
C PRO A 174 22.43 18.27 22.59
N GLY A 175 21.14 18.04 22.78
CA GLY A 175 20.09 18.83 22.13
C GLY A 175 19.85 18.46 20.66
N THR A 176 20.44 17.35 20.18
CA THR A 176 20.19 16.83 18.82
C THR A 176 19.38 15.54 18.83
N GLU A 177 18.89 15.15 19.99
CA GLU A 177 18.04 13.96 20.18
C GLU A 177 16.75 14.09 19.37
N ALA A 178 16.41 13.04 18.66
CA ALA A 178 15.18 12.93 17.92
C ALA A 178 14.62 11.51 17.99
N LEU A 179 13.32 11.38 18.07
CA LEU A 179 12.66 10.09 17.91
C LEU A 179 12.48 9.79 16.42
N ARG A 180 12.88 8.60 16.02
CA ARG A 180 12.77 8.12 14.65
C ARG A 180 11.81 6.95 14.56
N LEU A 181 11.07 6.90 13.46
CA LEU A 181 10.17 5.82 13.10
C LEU A 181 10.81 5.00 11.98
N GLY A 182 10.94 3.69 12.18
CA GLY A 182 11.42 2.76 11.17
C GLY A 182 10.27 1.96 10.59
N TYR A 183 10.03 2.14 9.31
CA TYR A 183 8.98 1.48 8.56
C TYR A 183 9.54 0.21 7.90
N CYS A 184 9.05 -0.96 8.29
CA CYS A 184 9.56 -2.24 7.84
C CYS A 184 8.47 -3.04 7.15
N MET A 185 8.76 -3.51 5.94
CA MET A 185 7.89 -4.42 5.20
C MET A 185 7.89 -5.82 5.82
N ALA A 186 6.90 -6.65 5.46
CA ALA A 186 6.76 -8.00 5.98
C ALA A 186 7.98 -8.91 5.73
N ASP A 187 8.75 -8.69 4.66
CA ASP A 187 9.97 -9.43 4.37
C ASP A 187 11.23 -8.91 5.08
N GLN A 188 11.10 -7.84 5.87
CA GLN A 188 12.15 -7.25 6.69
C GLN A 188 11.91 -7.46 8.19
N PHE A 189 10.84 -8.15 8.55
CA PHE A 189 10.44 -8.42 9.91
C PHE A 189 10.00 -9.88 10.08
N VAL A 190 10.59 -10.60 11.04
CA VAL A 190 10.25 -11.97 11.34
C VAL A 190 9.76 -12.05 12.79
N PRO A 191 8.48 -12.36 13.07
CA PRO A 191 7.99 -12.58 14.40
C PRO A 191 8.64 -13.83 15.02
N THR A 192 9.04 -13.75 16.29
CA THR A 192 9.68 -14.86 17.00
C THR A 192 8.83 -15.40 18.15
N ALA A 193 7.95 -14.55 18.70
CA ALA A 193 6.92 -14.97 19.64
C ALA A 193 5.64 -14.13 19.45
N TRP A 194 4.52 -14.75 19.75
CA TRP A 194 3.21 -14.11 19.68
C TRP A 194 2.21 -14.78 20.62
N ASP A 195 1.22 -13.99 21.04
CA ASP A 195 0.04 -14.48 21.75
C ASP A 195 -1.21 -14.20 20.90
N ASN A 196 -1.88 -15.25 20.49
CA ASN A 196 -2.94 -15.21 19.49
C ASN A 196 -2.48 -14.48 18.20
N ALA A 197 -2.96 -13.27 17.96
CA ALA A 197 -2.58 -12.44 16.81
C ALA A 197 -1.60 -11.31 17.16
N LYS A 198 -1.33 -11.06 18.46
CA LYS A 198 -0.41 -10.00 18.89
C LYS A 198 1.02 -10.54 18.88
N VAL A 199 1.86 -9.98 18.01
CA VAL A 199 3.29 -10.28 17.97
C VAL A 199 3.96 -9.56 19.13
N THR A 200 4.67 -10.32 19.97
CA THR A 200 5.36 -9.83 21.18
C THR A 200 6.86 -9.74 21.02
N GLU A 201 7.44 -10.59 20.17
CA GLU A 201 8.86 -10.60 19.85
C GLU A 201 9.10 -10.72 18.36
N GLY A 202 10.23 -10.19 17.89
CA GLY A 202 10.57 -10.27 16.48
C GLY A 202 11.99 -9.85 16.16
N VAL A 203 12.37 -10.09 14.90
CA VAL A 203 13.68 -9.73 14.35
C VAL A 203 13.49 -8.75 13.19
N PHE A 204 14.15 -7.62 13.27
CA PHE A 204 14.27 -6.68 12.17
C PHE A 204 15.53 -6.95 11.36
N ILE A 205 15.37 -7.02 10.05
CA ILE A 205 16.44 -7.31 9.10
C ILE A 205 16.75 -6.04 8.33
N SER A 206 17.97 -5.55 8.47
CA SER A 206 18.45 -4.42 7.69
C SER A 206 19.73 -4.76 6.97
N ARG A 207 19.82 -4.42 5.67
CA ARG A 207 20.98 -4.71 4.84
C ARG A 207 21.53 -3.46 4.18
N MET A 208 22.84 -3.34 4.15
CA MET A 208 23.58 -2.31 3.43
C MET A 208 24.70 -2.91 2.59
N ALA A 209 24.99 -2.31 1.44
CA ALA A 209 26.12 -2.64 0.60
C ALA A 209 27.26 -1.64 0.85
N LYS A 210 28.46 -2.12 1.16
CA LYS A 210 29.65 -1.27 1.37
C LYS A 210 30.92 -2.03 1.02
N GLY A 211 31.79 -1.43 0.19
CA GLY A 211 33.12 -1.97 -0.10
C GLY A 211 33.12 -3.36 -0.75
N GLY A 212 32.12 -3.71 -1.57
CA GLY A 212 32.05 -5.04 -2.20
C GLY A 212 31.46 -6.13 -1.31
N TYR A 213 30.91 -5.76 -0.17
CA TYR A 213 30.25 -6.67 0.78
C TYR A 213 28.83 -6.21 1.08
N TYR A 214 27.96 -7.18 1.37
CA TYR A 214 26.69 -6.98 2.03
C TYR A 214 26.87 -7.13 3.53
N TYR A 215 26.39 -6.15 4.28
CA TYR A 215 26.31 -6.20 5.74
C TYR A 215 24.84 -6.30 6.12
N THR A 216 24.47 -7.38 6.78
CA THR A 216 23.11 -7.64 7.26
C THR A 216 23.09 -7.57 8.77
N ARG A 217 22.32 -6.62 9.31
CA ARG A 217 22.07 -6.51 10.75
C ARG A 217 20.75 -7.17 11.08
N LEU A 218 20.79 -8.06 12.06
CA LEU A 218 19.64 -8.67 12.72
C LEU A 218 19.46 -7.99 14.07
N GLU A 219 18.37 -7.28 14.24
CA GLU A 219 17.99 -6.61 15.47
C GLU A 219 16.85 -7.39 16.12
N TRP A 220 17.18 -8.11 17.18
CA TRP A 220 16.27 -8.97 17.92
C TRP A 220 15.60 -8.19 19.03
N HIS A 221 14.30 -8.30 19.12
CA HIS A 221 13.47 -7.76 20.17
C HIS A 221 12.83 -8.93 20.92
N LYS A 222 13.26 -9.18 22.16
CA LYS A 222 12.87 -10.36 22.93
C LYS A 222 12.59 -10.03 24.38
N TRP A 223 11.82 -10.88 25.02
CA TRP A 223 11.58 -10.84 26.45
C TRP A 223 12.46 -11.87 27.17
N ASN A 224 13.21 -11.45 28.18
CA ASN A 224 13.89 -12.29 29.12
C ASN A 224 13.18 -12.20 30.49
N GLY A 225 12.19 -13.05 30.70
CA GLY A 225 11.28 -12.92 31.82
C GLY A 225 10.46 -11.62 31.75
N ALA A 226 10.70 -10.68 32.65
CA ALA A 226 10.05 -9.39 32.70
C ALA A 226 10.88 -8.26 32.04
N THR A 227 12.08 -8.55 31.54
CA THR A 227 12.98 -7.56 30.96
C THR A 227 12.92 -7.64 29.44
N TYR A 228 12.73 -6.50 28.80
CA TYR A 228 12.80 -6.41 27.35
C TYR A 228 14.24 -6.22 26.89
N VAL A 229 14.69 -7.03 25.95
CA VAL A 229 16.08 -7.07 25.50
C VAL A 229 16.16 -6.88 24.01
N VAL A 230 16.96 -5.90 23.58
CA VAL A 230 17.30 -5.69 22.18
C VAL A 230 18.72 -6.16 21.93
N THR A 231 18.87 -7.15 21.04
CA THR A 231 20.18 -7.71 20.67
C THR A 231 20.49 -7.43 19.20
N ASN A 232 21.67 -6.93 18.91
CA ASN A 232 22.15 -6.62 17.57
C ASN A 232 23.22 -7.64 17.13
N GLN A 233 23.02 -8.23 15.96
CA GLN A 233 23.96 -9.15 15.34
C GLN A 233 24.26 -8.68 13.92
N LEU A 234 25.54 -8.60 13.56
CA LEU A 234 25.96 -8.20 12.23
C LEU A 234 26.55 -9.38 11.48
N TYR A 235 26.19 -9.52 10.23
CA TYR A 235 26.70 -10.53 9.30
C TYR A 235 27.26 -9.87 8.06
N ARG A 236 28.30 -10.48 7.47
CA ARG A 236 28.96 -10.00 6.25
C ARG A 236 29.01 -11.09 5.20
N ALA A 237 28.58 -10.79 3.97
CA ALA A 237 28.69 -11.65 2.81
C ALA A 237 29.37 -10.91 1.65
N GLU A 238 30.14 -11.62 0.84
CA GLU A 238 30.73 -11.05 -0.38
C GLU A 238 29.65 -10.83 -1.45
N MET A 239 29.74 -9.70 -2.15
CA MET A 239 28.91 -9.42 -3.31
C MET A 239 29.39 -10.27 -4.49
N GLN A 240 28.83 -11.46 -4.66
CA GLN A 240 29.14 -12.31 -5.82
C GLN A 240 28.25 -11.91 -6.99
N LYS A 241 28.88 -11.58 -8.12
CA LYS A 241 28.17 -11.47 -9.39
C LYS A 241 27.79 -12.88 -9.85
N GLY A 242 26.51 -13.20 -9.82
CA GLY A 242 26.00 -14.43 -10.40
C GLY A 242 26.33 -14.51 -11.90
N THR A 243 26.47 -15.72 -12.42
CA THR A 243 26.79 -16.02 -13.83
C THR A 243 25.83 -15.37 -14.84
N ASN A 244 24.66 -14.89 -14.39
CA ASN A 244 23.64 -14.23 -15.20
C ASN A 244 23.47 -12.73 -14.86
N GLY A 245 24.45 -12.09 -14.20
CA GLY A 245 24.39 -10.67 -13.85
C GLY A 245 23.44 -10.36 -12.67
N SER A 246 22.81 -11.35 -12.06
CA SER A 246 22.07 -11.17 -10.81
C SER A 246 23.07 -11.16 -9.65
N GLU A 247 23.05 -10.12 -8.86
CA GLU A 247 23.78 -10.06 -7.60
C GLU A 247 23.19 -11.11 -6.65
N ASN A 248 24.06 -11.91 -6.01
CA ASN A 248 23.67 -12.90 -5.03
C ASN A 248 23.37 -12.14 -3.71
N GLN A 249 22.15 -11.57 -3.60
CA GLN A 249 21.73 -10.76 -2.44
C GLN A 249 21.35 -11.61 -1.22
N ASP A 250 21.44 -12.92 -1.29
CA ASP A 250 20.63 -13.87 -0.53
C ASP A 250 21.43 -14.65 0.49
N ILE A 251 22.70 -14.33 0.68
CA ILE A 251 23.57 -15.00 1.62
C ILE A 251 23.73 -14.11 2.86
N LEU A 252 23.37 -14.62 4.04
CA LEU A 252 23.62 -13.94 5.31
C LEU A 252 25.14 -13.80 5.55
N GLY A 253 25.90 -14.83 5.23
CA GLY A 253 27.36 -14.84 5.34
C GLY A 253 27.85 -15.19 6.75
N VAL A 254 28.99 -14.62 7.14
CA VAL A 254 29.63 -14.90 8.43
C VAL A 254 29.35 -13.79 9.43
N ARG A 255 29.27 -14.16 10.73
CA ARG A 255 29.14 -13.17 11.80
C ARG A 255 30.33 -12.20 11.78
N TRP A 256 30.03 -10.91 11.89
CA TRP A 256 31.00 -9.83 11.82
C TRP A 256 30.89 -8.93 13.04
N PRO A 257 32.01 -8.34 13.54
CA PRO A 257 31.93 -7.43 14.68
C PRO A 257 31.01 -6.25 14.41
N LEU A 258 30.07 -6.00 15.31
CA LEU A 258 29.11 -4.90 15.18
C LEU A 258 29.81 -3.53 15.13
N ALA A 259 30.83 -3.34 15.98
CA ALA A 259 31.57 -2.11 16.12
C ALA A 259 32.28 -1.64 14.84
N ASP A 260 32.60 -2.54 13.90
CA ASP A 260 33.26 -2.18 12.64
C ASP A 260 32.35 -1.34 11.70
N VAL A 261 31.04 -1.45 11.87
CA VAL A 261 30.06 -0.76 11.06
C VAL A 261 29.20 0.20 11.88
N TYR A 262 28.87 -0.21 13.09
CA TYR A 262 28.03 0.53 14.04
C TYR A 262 28.72 0.67 15.41
N PRO A 263 29.80 1.47 15.52
CA PRO A 263 30.60 1.57 16.75
C PRO A 263 29.84 2.18 17.94
N TRP A 264 28.68 2.78 17.66
CA TRP A 264 27.81 3.40 18.68
C TRP A 264 26.66 2.51 19.13
N LEU A 265 26.57 1.29 18.63
CA LEU A 265 25.45 0.39 18.90
C LEU A 265 25.93 -0.77 19.75
N ASP A 266 25.26 -1.00 20.88
CA ASP A 266 25.54 -2.12 21.74
C ASP A 266 25.04 -3.44 21.15
N GLU A 267 25.77 -4.53 21.41
CA GLU A 267 25.34 -5.87 20.99
C GLU A 267 24.09 -6.32 21.75
N GLU A 268 23.92 -5.88 23.00
CA GLU A 268 22.77 -6.21 23.83
C GLU A 268 22.43 -5.03 24.74
N THR A 269 21.14 -4.70 24.81
CA THR A 269 20.62 -3.61 25.64
C THR A 269 19.35 -4.09 26.34
N GLU A 270 19.33 -4.04 27.65
CA GLU A 270 18.15 -4.26 28.47
C GLU A 270 17.36 -2.97 28.61
N ILE A 271 16.05 -3.02 28.38
CA ILE A 271 15.18 -1.85 28.36
C ILE A 271 14.01 -2.07 29.31
N PRO A 272 13.80 -1.19 30.31
CA PRO A 272 12.72 -1.30 31.29
C PRO A 272 11.41 -0.76 30.72
N VAL A 273 10.75 -1.52 29.86
CA VAL A 273 9.44 -1.18 29.27
C VAL A 273 8.44 -2.31 29.52
N GLU A 274 7.16 -2.01 29.48
CA GLU A 274 6.07 -2.96 29.71
C GLU A 274 5.54 -3.59 28.43
N GLU A 275 5.70 -2.92 27.29
CA GLU A 275 5.30 -3.40 25.96
C GLU A 275 6.49 -3.41 24.99
N SER A 276 6.36 -4.16 23.88
CA SER A 276 7.38 -4.21 22.84
C SER A 276 7.54 -2.84 22.16
N LEU A 277 8.77 -2.40 21.91
CA LEU A 277 9.10 -1.13 21.26
C LEU A 277 8.90 -1.15 19.74
N PHE A 278 8.02 -2.00 19.26
CA PHE A 278 7.59 -2.05 17.88
C PHE A 278 6.10 -2.37 17.80
N SER A 279 5.46 -1.84 16.79
CA SER A 279 4.07 -2.11 16.46
C SER A 279 4.00 -2.95 15.19
N TYR A 280 3.19 -4.00 15.18
CA TYR A 280 2.97 -4.85 14.02
C TYR A 280 1.53 -4.73 13.53
N PHE A 281 1.38 -4.37 12.27
CA PHE A 281 0.11 -4.37 11.55
C PHE A 281 0.04 -5.61 10.66
N ARG A 282 -1.03 -6.40 10.76
CA ARG A 282 -1.36 -7.46 9.82
C ARG A 282 -2.61 -7.13 9.03
N THR A 283 -2.68 -7.57 7.79
CA THR A 283 -3.91 -7.49 7.02
C THR A 283 -5.02 -8.33 7.67
N PRO A 284 -6.30 -7.89 7.63
CA PRO A 284 -7.43 -8.61 8.26
C PRO A 284 -7.89 -9.84 7.47
N ILE A 285 -6.99 -10.45 6.72
CA ILE A 285 -7.26 -11.66 5.93
C ILE A 285 -6.68 -12.85 6.67
N ALA A 286 -7.50 -13.89 6.85
CA ALA A 286 -7.04 -15.12 7.49
C ALA A 286 -5.91 -15.76 6.67
N ASN A 287 -4.84 -16.15 7.37
CA ASN A 287 -3.73 -16.83 6.75
C ASN A 287 -4.10 -18.30 6.49
N ASN A 288 -4.45 -18.62 5.25
CA ASN A 288 -4.79 -19.97 4.82
C ASN A 288 -3.59 -20.76 4.26
N LEU A 289 -2.40 -20.19 4.30
CA LEU A 289 -1.15 -20.87 3.96
C LEU A 289 -0.47 -21.46 5.19
N ASP A 290 -0.61 -20.79 6.35
CA ASP A 290 -0.04 -21.19 7.62
C ASP A 290 -0.95 -20.73 8.77
N ASP A 291 -1.80 -21.65 9.24
CA ASP A 291 -2.83 -21.36 10.25
C ASP A 291 -2.24 -21.01 11.63
N ASN A 292 -0.99 -21.38 11.89
CA ASN A 292 -0.31 -21.15 13.17
C ASN A 292 0.52 -19.87 13.18
N SER A 293 0.68 -19.21 12.03
CA SER A 293 1.47 -17.99 11.90
C SER A 293 0.68 -16.75 12.28
N PRO A 294 1.25 -15.78 13.02
CA PRO A 294 0.62 -14.50 13.29
C PRO A 294 0.62 -13.57 12.07
N LEU A 295 1.30 -13.95 10.99
CA LEU A 295 1.45 -13.14 9.79
C LEU A 295 0.15 -13.11 8.98
N GLY A 296 -0.14 -11.95 8.37
CA GLY A 296 -1.31 -11.76 7.50
C GLY A 296 -1.03 -12.14 6.05
N MET A 297 -2.08 -12.20 5.25
CA MET A 297 -2.02 -12.52 3.81
C MET A 297 -2.02 -11.26 2.96
N SER A 298 -1.38 -11.33 1.79
CA SER A 298 -1.58 -10.31 0.75
C SER A 298 -3.05 -10.20 0.37
N VAL A 299 -3.54 -8.98 0.12
CA VAL A 299 -4.94 -8.75 -0.32
C VAL A 299 -5.26 -9.49 -1.62
N TYR A 300 -4.28 -9.73 -2.47
CA TYR A 300 -4.41 -10.54 -3.68
C TYR A 300 -3.81 -11.95 -3.55
N GLY A 301 -3.44 -12.37 -2.34
CA GLY A 301 -2.80 -13.68 -2.11
C GLY A 301 -3.64 -14.87 -2.59
N ASN A 302 -4.96 -14.76 -2.53
CA ASN A 302 -5.90 -15.75 -3.02
C ASN A 302 -6.37 -15.50 -4.48
N ALA A 303 -5.90 -14.45 -5.13
CA ALA A 303 -6.30 -14.05 -6.49
C ALA A 303 -5.19 -14.23 -7.53
N LEU A 304 -4.14 -15.00 -7.21
CA LEU A 304 -2.96 -15.15 -8.07
C LEU A 304 -3.31 -15.68 -9.47
N GLU A 305 -4.19 -16.67 -9.56
CA GLU A 305 -4.61 -17.24 -10.85
C GLU A 305 -5.37 -16.20 -11.69
N THR A 306 -6.19 -15.37 -11.07
CA THR A 306 -6.93 -14.30 -11.77
C THR A 306 -5.99 -13.21 -12.26
N LEU A 307 -4.97 -12.83 -11.47
CA LEU A 307 -3.93 -11.89 -11.90
C LEU A 307 -3.15 -12.43 -13.11
N HIS A 308 -2.81 -13.72 -13.09
CA HIS A 308 -2.14 -14.36 -14.22
C HIS A 308 -3.03 -14.40 -15.47
N ALA A 309 -4.32 -14.73 -15.32
CA ALA A 309 -5.27 -14.72 -16.42
C ALA A 309 -5.45 -13.32 -17.02
N LEU A 310 -5.46 -12.28 -16.19
CA LEU A 310 -5.49 -10.87 -16.64
C LEU A 310 -4.28 -10.51 -17.48
N ASP A 311 -3.07 -10.89 -17.05
CA ASP A 311 -1.85 -10.61 -17.79
C ASP A 311 -1.84 -11.36 -19.14
N ILE A 312 -2.31 -12.62 -19.19
CA ILE A 312 -2.47 -13.38 -20.44
C ILE A 312 -3.48 -12.71 -21.38
N CYS A 313 -4.62 -12.27 -20.84
CA CYS A 313 -5.66 -11.59 -21.61
C CYS A 313 -5.13 -10.27 -22.16
N TYR A 314 -4.43 -9.48 -21.35
CA TYR A 314 -3.83 -8.22 -21.77
C TYR A 314 -2.72 -8.43 -22.81
N ASP A 315 -1.84 -9.42 -22.62
CA ASP A 315 -0.83 -9.79 -23.64
C ASP A 315 -1.50 -10.17 -24.97
N SER A 316 -2.57 -10.94 -24.91
CA SER A 316 -3.32 -11.35 -26.10
C SER A 316 -3.93 -10.15 -26.81
N PHE A 317 -4.51 -9.19 -26.06
CA PHE A 317 -5.06 -7.95 -26.60
C PHE A 317 -4.01 -7.09 -27.29
N VAL A 318 -2.85 -6.87 -26.67
CA VAL A 318 -1.74 -6.13 -27.29
C VAL A 318 -1.21 -6.84 -28.53
N ARG A 319 -1.15 -8.16 -28.50
CA ARG A 319 -0.70 -8.97 -29.64
C ARG A 319 -1.70 -8.99 -30.79
N GLU A 320 -2.99 -8.86 -30.52
CA GLU A 320 -4.01 -8.73 -31.57
C GLU A 320 -3.70 -7.57 -32.51
N PHE A 321 -3.34 -6.40 -31.95
CA PHE A 321 -2.92 -5.25 -32.78
C PHE A 321 -1.60 -5.50 -33.51
N ARG A 322 -0.66 -6.26 -32.92
CA ARG A 322 0.64 -6.54 -33.56
C ARG A 322 0.54 -7.59 -34.67
N LEU A 323 -0.31 -8.60 -34.47
CA LEU A 323 -0.49 -9.72 -35.39
C LEU A 323 -1.58 -9.43 -36.43
N GLY A 324 -2.58 -8.63 -36.07
CA GLY A 324 -3.67 -8.19 -36.95
C GLY A 324 -3.28 -7.12 -37.96
N LYS A 325 -1.99 -6.78 -38.10
CA LYS A 325 -1.53 -5.89 -39.17
C LYS A 325 -1.95 -6.44 -40.51
N LYS A 326 -2.39 -5.53 -41.38
CA LYS A 326 -2.76 -5.86 -42.76
C LYS A 326 -1.66 -6.69 -43.41
N ARG A 327 -2.01 -7.87 -43.93
CA ARG A 327 -1.10 -8.76 -44.66
C ARG A 327 -1.60 -8.92 -46.06
N ILE A 328 -0.80 -8.45 -46.99
CA ILE A 328 -1.05 -8.65 -48.42
C ILE A 328 -0.16 -9.77 -48.89
N ILE A 329 -0.75 -10.86 -49.37
CA ILE A 329 -0.01 -11.98 -49.92
C ILE A 329 0.19 -11.69 -51.41
N VAL A 330 1.46 -11.57 -51.82
CA VAL A 330 1.86 -11.32 -53.21
C VAL A 330 2.72 -12.45 -53.73
N PRO A 331 2.66 -12.79 -55.02
CA PRO A 331 3.55 -13.76 -55.61
C PRO A 331 5.03 -13.36 -55.38
N ALA A 332 5.91 -14.37 -55.21
CA ALA A 332 7.33 -14.12 -54.90
C ALA A 332 8.06 -13.27 -55.96
N ARG A 333 7.58 -13.27 -57.21
CA ARG A 333 8.09 -12.46 -58.32
C ARG A 333 7.67 -10.99 -58.27
N ALA A 334 6.64 -10.66 -57.48
CA ALA A 334 6.19 -9.30 -57.26
C ALA A 334 7.00 -8.57 -56.17
N VAL A 335 7.93 -9.24 -55.53
CA VAL A 335 8.77 -8.69 -54.47
C VAL A 335 10.11 -8.26 -55.04
N ARG A 336 10.52 -7.01 -54.83
CA ARG A 336 11.82 -6.51 -55.26
C ARG A 336 12.94 -7.29 -54.58
N THR A 337 13.92 -7.70 -55.39
CA THR A 337 15.08 -8.43 -54.93
C THR A 337 16.29 -7.51 -54.97
N VAL A 338 16.91 -7.28 -53.85
CA VAL A 338 18.15 -6.52 -53.75
C VAL A 338 19.23 -7.45 -53.26
N VAL A 339 20.35 -7.44 -53.96
CA VAL A 339 21.57 -8.15 -53.55
C VAL A 339 22.38 -7.15 -52.75
N ASP A 340 22.69 -7.47 -51.52
CA ASP A 340 23.54 -6.66 -50.67
C ASP A 340 24.98 -6.71 -51.25
N PRO A 341 25.54 -5.55 -51.65
CA PRO A 341 26.84 -5.52 -52.34
C PRO A 341 28.00 -5.97 -51.45
N GLU A 342 27.88 -5.89 -50.15
CA GLU A 342 28.95 -6.25 -49.20
C GLU A 342 28.88 -7.71 -48.75
N SER A 343 27.69 -8.24 -48.53
CA SER A 343 27.51 -9.61 -48.00
C SER A 343 27.12 -10.63 -49.05
N GLY A 344 26.77 -10.19 -50.29
CA GLY A 344 26.25 -11.04 -51.35
C GLY A 344 24.89 -11.70 -51.03
N GLN A 345 24.26 -11.36 -49.89
CA GLN A 345 22.99 -11.92 -49.51
C GLN A 345 21.84 -11.32 -50.32
N VAL A 346 20.97 -12.19 -50.81
CA VAL A 346 19.77 -11.82 -51.52
C VAL A 346 18.68 -11.48 -50.52
N ARG A 347 18.32 -10.21 -50.41
CA ARG A 347 17.18 -9.77 -49.59
C ARG A 347 15.99 -9.47 -50.49
N ARG A 348 14.84 -10.02 -50.13
CA ARG A 348 13.57 -9.73 -50.79
C ARG A 348 12.76 -8.83 -49.84
N TYR A 349 12.30 -7.70 -50.32
CA TYR A 349 11.46 -6.80 -49.54
C TYR A 349 10.35 -6.19 -50.39
N PHE A 350 9.26 -5.89 -49.70
CA PHE A 350 8.17 -5.08 -50.22
C PHE A 350 8.39 -3.68 -49.68
N ASP A 351 8.40 -2.65 -50.54
CA ASP A 351 8.59 -1.29 -50.10
C ASP A 351 7.30 -0.77 -49.47
N ALA A 352 7.29 -0.71 -48.12
CA ALA A 352 6.14 -0.24 -47.36
C ALA A 352 5.96 1.30 -47.43
N GLY A 353 6.91 2.00 -48.04
CA GLY A 353 6.83 3.46 -48.25
C GLY A 353 6.15 3.84 -49.58
N ASP A 354 5.90 2.89 -50.49
CA ASP A 354 5.12 3.13 -51.70
C ASP A 354 3.63 3.11 -51.36
N GLU A 355 3.03 4.27 -51.23
CA GLU A 355 1.58 4.43 -50.98
C GLU A 355 0.69 4.08 -52.18
N THR A 356 1.29 3.86 -53.35
CA THR A 356 0.62 3.51 -54.60
C THR A 356 1.01 2.13 -55.11
N TYR A 357 0.02 1.34 -55.51
CA TYR A 357 0.24 0.03 -56.11
C TYR A 357 0.95 0.18 -57.45
N GLU A 358 2.16 -0.34 -57.57
CA GLU A 358 2.87 -0.43 -58.84
C GLU A 358 2.19 -1.51 -59.71
N ALA A 359 1.81 -1.16 -60.93
CA ALA A 359 1.26 -2.11 -61.89
C ALA A 359 2.34 -3.13 -62.28
N LEU A 360 2.20 -4.34 -61.80
CA LEU A 360 3.09 -5.44 -62.17
C LEU A 360 2.62 -6.08 -63.47
N ALA A 361 3.39 -5.93 -64.54
CA ALA A 361 3.13 -6.63 -65.78
C ALA A 361 3.33 -8.15 -65.57
N SER A 362 2.28 -8.92 -65.76
CA SER A 362 2.32 -10.38 -65.81
C SER A 362 1.71 -10.88 -67.09
N ASP A 363 2.38 -11.75 -67.77
CA ASP A 363 1.91 -12.40 -69.01
C ASP A 363 0.79 -13.42 -68.76
N ASP A 364 0.54 -13.81 -67.48
CA ASP A 364 -0.52 -14.76 -67.12
C ASP A 364 -1.46 -14.12 -66.09
N PRO A 365 -2.74 -13.84 -66.46
CA PRO A 365 -3.73 -13.24 -65.57
C PRO A 365 -4.09 -14.07 -64.31
N ASN A 366 -3.84 -15.41 -64.36
CA ASN A 366 -4.14 -16.29 -63.24
C ASN A 366 -3.01 -16.36 -62.20
N ASP A 367 -1.86 -15.82 -62.47
CA ASP A 367 -0.62 -15.98 -61.68
C ASP A 367 -0.35 -14.79 -60.73
N LEU A 368 -1.16 -13.73 -60.82
CA LEU A 368 -1.10 -12.55 -59.97
C LEU A 368 -2.35 -12.44 -59.09
N LYS A 369 -2.57 -13.40 -58.22
CA LYS A 369 -3.58 -13.27 -57.18
C LYS A 369 -2.97 -12.54 -55.99
N ILE A 370 -3.26 -11.24 -55.87
CA ILE A 370 -3.04 -10.45 -54.65
C ILE A 370 -4.20 -10.80 -53.71
N GLN A 371 -3.88 -11.41 -52.59
CA GLN A 371 -4.88 -11.74 -51.59
C GLN A 371 -4.71 -10.79 -50.40
N ASP A 372 -5.72 -9.96 -50.16
CA ASP A 372 -5.80 -9.20 -48.93
C ASP A 372 -6.31 -10.12 -47.80
N ASN A 373 -5.43 -10.37 -46.84
CA ASN A 373 -5.71 -11.19 -45.69
C ASN A 373 -5.81 -10.29 -44.45
N SER A 374 -6.65 -9.27 -44.52
CA SER A 374 -6.99 -8.41 -43.39
C SER A 374 -7.88 -9.16 -42.44
N VAL A 375 -7.49 -9.26 -41.17
CA VAL A 375 -8.27 -9.85 -40.10
C VAL A 375 -8.96 -8.73 -39.34
N GLU A 376 -10.25 -8.87 -39.09
CA GLU A 376 -10.97 -7.96 -38.21
C GLU A 376 -10.44 -8.09 -36.77
N LEU A 377 -10.16 -6.95 -36.11
CA LEU A 377 -9.61 -6.93 -34.76
C LEU A 377 -10.74 -7.16 -33.73
N ARG A 378 -10.56 -8.12 -32.86
CA ARG A 378 -11.54 -8.51 -31.82
C ARG A 378 -11.43 -7.64 -30.57
N VAL A 379 -11.57 -6.33 -30.74
CA VAL A 379 -11.36 -5.35 -29.66
C VAL A 379 -12.42 -5.48 -28.56
N GLU A 380 -13.70 -5.61 -28.94
CA GLU A 380 -14.83 -5.68 -28.00
C GLU A 380 -14.76 -6.95 -27.14
N GLU A 381 -14.41 -8.10 -27.73
CA GLU A 381 -14.26 -9.35 -27.02
C GLU A 381 -13.10 -9.32 -26.01
N HIS A 382 -11.98 -8.69 -26.36
CA HIS A 382 -10.87 -8.50 -25.44
C HIS A 382 -11.23 -7.59 -24.29
N ILE A 383 -11.93 -6.48 -24.53
CA ILE A 383 -12.42 -5.57 -23.48
C ILE A 383 -13.41 -6.27 -22.58
N ALA A 384 -14.37 -7.02 -23.15
CA ALA A 384 -15.34 -7.80 -22.37
C ALA A 384 -14.66 -8.85 -21.48
N ALA A 385 -13.66 -9.56 -22.00
CA ALA A 385 -12.89 -10.53 -21.22
C ALA A 385 -12.09 -9.85 -20.09
N LEU A 386 -11.41 -8.74 -20.36
CA LEU A 386 -10.68 -7.96 -19.35
C LEU A 386 -11.61 -7.47 -18.24
N ASN A 387 -12.78 -6.90 -18.59
CA ASN A 387 -13.78 -6.45 -17.63
C ASN A 387 -14.32 -7.61 -16.77
N ALA A 388 -14.55 -8.79 -17.35
CA ALA A 388 -14.98 -9.95 -16.60
C ALA A 388 -13.93 -10.40 -15.58
N PHE A 389 -12.65 -10.50 -15.96
CA PHE A 389 -11.57 -10.85 -15.03
C PHE A 389 -11.32 -9.77 -13.98
N LEU A 390 -11.43 -8.49 -14.32
CA LEU A 390 -11.34 -7.39 -13.35
C LEU A 390 -12.47 -7.46 -12.32
N SER A 391 -13.70 -7.76 -12.73
CA SER A 391 -14.84 -7.93 -11.81
C SER A 391 -14.64 -9.11 -10.86
N ILE A 392 -14.10 -10.25 -11.35
CA ILE A 392 -13.74 -11.40 -10.52
C ILE A 392 -12.62 -11.01 -9.53
N LEU A 393 -11.60 -10.30 -10.00
CA LEU A 393 -10.50 -9.84 -9.16
C LEU A 393 -11.01 -8.90 -8.06
N CYS A 394 -11.85 -7.92 -8.38
CA CYS A 394 -12.51 -7.05 -7.40
C CYS A 394 -13.24 -7.86 -6.32
N LEU A 395 -13.99 -8.88 -6.73
CA LEU A 395 -14.70 -9.76 -5.80
C LEU A 395 -13.73 -10.47 -4.84
N GLN A 396 -12.60 -10.97 -5.34
CA GLN A 396 -11.61 -11.71 -4.57
C GLN A 396 -10.82 -10.83 -3.59
N VAL A 397 -10.51 -9.58 -3.97
CA VAL A 397 -9.73 -8.65 -3.14
C VAL A 397 -10.58 -7.77 -2.22
N GLY A 398 -11.90 -7.87 -2.29
CA GLY A 398 -12.81 -7.14 -1.40
C GLY A 398 -13.29 -5.80 -1.92
N PHE A 399 -13.04 -5.48 -3.19
CA PHE A 399 -13.67 -4.34 -3.87
C PHE A 399 -15.08 -4.68 -4.39
N SER A 400 -15.85 -3.67 -4.66
CA SER A 400 -17.08 -3.78 -5.44
C SER A 400 -16.75 -4.10 -6.89
N ALA A 401 -17.61 -4.87 -7.57
CA ALA A 401 -17.31 -5.42 -8.89
C ALA A 401 -17.05 -4.36 -9.98
N SER A 402 -17.59 -3.15 -9.81
CA SER A 402 -17.44 -2.01 -10.72
C SER A 402 -16.25 -1.10 -10.41
N ALA A 403 -15.47 -1.37 -9.35
CA ALA A 403 -14.38 -0.51 -8.92
C ALA A 403 -13.29 -0.32 -10.00
N PHE A 404 -13.03 -1.37 -10.78
CA PHE A 404 -12.12 -1.32 -11.93
C PHE A 404 -12.87 -1.80 -13.18
N SER A 405 -13.28 -0.89 -14.04
CA SER A 405 -13.95 -1.21 -15.31
C SER A 405 -13.46 -0.29 -16.41
N PHE A 406 -13.27 -0.83 -17.61
CA PHE A 406 -12.98 -0.06 -18.81
C PHE A 406 -14.24 0.52 -19.47
N ASP A 407 -15.44 0.06 -19.08
CA ASP A 407 -16.71 0.58 -19.58
C ASP A 407 -17.21 1.73 -18.72
N GLN A 408 -17.06 2.93 -19.22
CA GLN A 408 -17.57 4.15 -18.59
C GLN A 408 -19.03 4.49 -19.00
N THR A 409 -19.83 3.55 -19.43
CA THR A 409 -21.27 3.78 -19.61
C THR A 409 -21.98 3.88 -18.25
N GLN A 410 -21.51 4.80 -17.42
CA GLN A 410 -22.22 5.18 -16.21
C GLN A 410 -23.33 6.17 -16.62
N GLY A 411 -24.56 5.66 -16.70
CA GLY A 411 -25.74 6.53 -16.67
C GLY A 411 -25.73 7.37 -15.39
N LEU A 412 -26.52 8.44 -15.36
CA LEU A 412 -26.74 9.24 -14.14
C LEU A 412 -27.21 8.31 -13.01
N LYS A 413 -26.29 7.94 -12.09
CA LYS A 413 -26.62 7.18 -10.89
C LYS A 413 -26.94 8.14 -9.75
N THR A 414 -27.88 7.79 -8.90
CA THR A 414 -28.14 8.53 -7.67
C THR A 414 -27.04 8.25 -6.65
N ALA A 415 -26.79 9.18 -5.72
CA ALA A 415 -25.78 9.01 -4.68
C ALA A 415 -26.03 7.73 -3.85
N THR A 416 -27.29 7.41 -3.55
CA THR A 416 -27.69 6.19 -2.82
C THR A 416 -27.33 4.92 -3.59
N GLU A 417 -27.46 4.91 -4.93
CA GLU A 417 -27.05 3.77 -5.77
C GLU A 417 -25.53 3.61 -5.75
N VAL A 418 -24.77 4.70 -5.82
CA VAL A 418 -23.30 4.69 -5.74
C VAL A 418 -22.83 4.16 -4.39
N VAL A 419 -23.43 4.61 -3.28
CA VAL A 419 -23.11 4.12 -1.94
C VAL A 419 -23.45 2.63 -1.80
N SER A 420 -24.61 2.20 -2.28
CA SER A 420 -25.03 0.80 -2.26
C SER A 420 -24.10 -0.07 -3.10
N GLU A 421 -23.71 0.39 -4.27
CA GLU A 421 -22.79 -0.32 -5.18
C GLU A 421 -21.40 -0.48 -4.56
N ASN A 422 -20.89 0.55 -3.86
CA ASN A 422 -19.58 0.54 -3.23
C ASN A 422 -19.56 -0.02 -1.80
N SER A 423 -20.68 -0.49 -1.27
CA SER A 423 -20.83 -0.94 0.12
C SER A 423 -19.83 -2.03 0.52
N LYS A 424 -19.44 -2.93 -0.41
CA LYS A 424 -18.44 -3.96 -0.17
C LYS A 424 -17.05 -3.37 0.04
N THR A 425 -16.63 -2.45 -0.82
CA THR A 425 -15.38 -1.70 -0.70
C THR A 425 -15.28 -1.03 0.66
N TYR A 426 -16.31 -0.26 1.05
CA TYR A 426 -16.34 0.42 2.33
C TYR A 426 -16.22 -0.54 3.54
N LYS A 427 -16.89 -1.69 3.51
CA LYS A 427 -16.76 -2.70 4.57
C LYS A 427 -15.34 -3.24 4.66
N THR A 428 -14.70 -3.50 3.52
CA THR A 428 -13.32 -3.97 3.46
C THR A 428 -12.37 -2.92 4.03
N ILE A 429 -12.50 -1.66 3.61
CA ILE A 429 -11.70 -0.54 4.12
C ILE A 429 -11.86 -0.39 5.63
N LYS A 430 -13.10 -0.39 6.14
CA LYS A 430 -13.38 -0.30 7.58
C LYS A 430 -12.76 -1.44 8.38
N THR A 431 -12.76 -2.65 7.82
CA THR A 431 -12.11 -3.80 8.46
C THR A 431 -10.59 -3.61 8.55
N ILE A 432 -9.96 -3.05 7.51
CA ILE A 432 -8.52 -2.73 7.51
C ILE A 432 -8.22 -1.63 8.52
N GLN A 433 -9.01 -0.56 8.55
CA GLN A 433 -8.89 0.55 9.51
C GLN A 433 -9.00 0.06 10.96
N ASN A 434 -9.97 -0.80 11.26
CA ASN A 434 -10.15 -1.38 12.60
C ASN A 434 -8.94 -2.23 13.04
N GLN A 435 -8.23 -2.86 12.11
CA GLN A 435 -7.02 -3.62 12.41
C GLN A 435 -5.78 -2.73 12.50
N LEU A 436 -5.79 -1.59 11.80
CA LEU A 436 -4.68 -0.63 11.77
C LEU A 436 -4.67 0.28 13.00
N ALA A 437 -5.84 0.69 13.50
CA ALA A 437 -5.96 1.59 14.64
C ALA A 437 -5.15 1.13 15.89
N PRO A 438 -5.28 -0.11 16.38
CA PRO A 438 -4.51 -0.57 17.54
C PRO A 438 -3.00 -0.57 17.30
N ALA A 439 -2.57 -0.82 16.05
CA ALA A 439 -1.15 -0.78 15.70
C ALA A 439 -0.58 0.64 15.74
N ILE A 440 -1.35 1.62 15.27
CA ILE A 440 -0.96 3.05 15.37
C ILE A 440 -0.98 3.51 16.82
N GLU A 441 -2.02 3.16 17.59
CA GLU A 441 -2.10 3.49 19.01
C GLU A 441 -0.90 2.95 19.79
N HIS A 442 -0.50 1.70 19.54
CA HIS A 442 0.68 1.10 20.14
C HIS A 442 1.97 1.84 19.72
N MET A 443 2.10 2.21 18.45
CA MET A 443 3.23 3.03 17.97
C MET A 443 3.32 4.37 18.72
N ILE A 444 2.18 5.05 18.95
CA ILE A 444 2.17 6.32 19.69
C ILE A 444 2.58 6.12 21.15
N ARG A 445 2.12 5.03 21.81
CA ARG A 445 2.59 4.68 23.17
C ARG A 445 4.10 4.47 23.17
N ASN A 446 4.63 3.73 22.20
CA ASN A 446 6.07 3.53 22.06
C ASN A 446 6.85 4.84 21.88
N ILE A 447 6.30 5.83 21.17
CA ILE A 447 6.92 7.17 21.06
C ILE A 447 7.03 7.82 22.44
N ILE A 448 5.96 7.77 23.24
CA ILE A 448 5.93 8.36 24.58
C ILE A 448 6.86 7.61 25.52
N ASP A 449 6.81 6.27 25.51
CA ASP A 449 7.65 5.41 26.37
C ASP A 449 9.14 5.59 26.09
N VAL A 450 9.54 5.65 24.81
CA VAL A 450 10.93 5.93 24.44
C VAL A 450 11.34 7.35 24.86
N ALA A 451 10.45 8.34 24.73
CA ALA A 451 10.74 9.69 25.21
C ALA A 451 10.94 9.75 26.72
N ILE A 452 10.11 9.04 27.50
CA ILE A 452 10.22 8.93 28.95
C ILE A 452 11.53 8.20 29.33
N LEU A 453 11.83 7.08 28.67
CA LEU A 453 13.03 6.28 28.90
C LEU A 453 14.32 7.10 28.79
N TYR A 454 14.38 8.00 27.80
CA TYR A 454 15.54 8.86 27.57
C TYR A 454 15.43 10.24 28.23
N GLY A 455 14.40 10.48 29.07
CA GLY A 455 14.24 11.72 29.81
C GLY A 455 14.08 12.94 28.91
N MET A 456 13.39 12.79 27.76
CA MET A 456 13.22 13.88 26.80
C MET A 456 12.31 14.98 27.34
N ASP A 457 12.69 16.23 27.02
CA ASP A 457 11.90 17.41 27.33
C ASP A 457 11.22 17.98 26.10
N PHE A 458 10.04 18.53 26.28
CA PHE A 458 9.31 19.29 25.27
C PHE A 458 8.83 20.61 25.84
N ASN A 459 9.21 21.72 25.19
CA ASN A 459 8.88 23.08 25.64
C ASN A 459 9.27 23.37 27.12
N GLY A 460 10.36 22.74 27.60
CA GLY A 460 10.84 22.93 28.98
C GLY A 460 10.12 22.10 30.03
N GLN A 461 9.30 21.12 29.62
CA GLN A 461 8.65 20.16 30.49
C GLN A 461 9.07 18.74 30.09
N SER A 462 9.33 17.89 31.08
CA SER A 462 9.62 16.48 30.82
C SER A 462 8.39 15.76 30.28
N VAL A 463 8.57 14.94 29.23
CA VAL A 463 7.51 14.10 28.67
C VAL A 463 6.91 13.18 29.74
N GLN A 464 7.73 12.72 30.69
CA GLN A 464 7.27 11.94 31.83
C GLN A 464 6.23 12.70 32.67
N ASN A 465 6.44 14.00 32.92
CA ASN A 465 5.49 14.82 33.66
C ASN A 465 4.21 15.08 32.84
N LEU A 466 4.33 15.27 31.53
CA LEU A 466 3.19 15.45 30.64
C LEU A 466 2.30 14.20 30.60
N ALA A 467 2.90 13.02 30.65
CA ALA A 467 2.18 11.74 30.63
C ALA A 467 1.72 11.23 32.02
N ALA A 468 2.18 11.86 33.13
CA ALA A 468 2.00 11.35 34.52
C ALA A 468 0.51 11.21 34.93
N GLY A 469 -0.39 12.01 34.35
CA GLY A 469 -1.83 11.94 34.58
C GLY A 469 -2.54 10.80 33.85
N GLY A 470 -1.81 10.05 33.03
CA GLY A 470 -2.36 9.12 32.05
C GLY A 470 -2.90 9.84 30.82
N TYR A 471 -3.03 9.12 29.73
CA TYR A 471 -3.46 9.67 28.44
C TYR A 471 -4.24 8.62 27.64
N GLU A 472 -5.04 9.08 26.70
CA GLU A 472 -5.77 8.26 25.72
C GLU A 472 -5.28 8.61 24.32
N VAL A 473 -5.06 7.60 23.49
CA VAL A 473 -4.72 7.76 22.07
C VAL A 473 -5.94 7.41 21.24
N LYS A 474 -6.33 8.32 20.36
CA LYS A 474 -7.45 8.11 19.43
C LYS A 474 -6.98 8.29 18.00
N VAL A 475 -7.27 7.29 17.17
CA VAL A 475 -7.06 7.33 15.73
C VAL A 475 -8.41 7.49 15.04
N THR A 476 -8.57 8.56 14.30
CA THR A 476 -9.78 8.83 13.50
C THR A 476 -9.40 8.70 12.04
N PHE A 477 -10.08 7.81 11.34
CA PHE A 477 -9.92 7.66 9.89
C PHE A 477 -10.99 8.49 9.19
N ASP A 478 -10.63 9.00 8.02
CA ASP A 478 -11.60 9.51 7.08
C ASP A 478 -12.58 8.39 6.71
N ASP A 479 -13.87 8.66 6.88
CA ASP A 479 -14.89 7.65 6.58
C ASP A 479 -14.98 7.33 5.06
N GLY A 480 -14.30 8.12 4.18
CA GLY A 480 -14.21 7.88 2.72
C GLY A 480 -15.57 7.75 2.02
N VAL A 481 -16.61 7.69 2.83
CA VAL A 481 -17.99 7.70 2.40
C VAL A 481 -18.32 9.16 2.19
N THR A 482 -18.22 9.63 0.97
CA THR A 482 -19.02 10.78 0.53
C THR A 482 -20.49 10.35 0.66
N GLN A 483 -20.97 10.25 1.92
CA GLN A 483 -22.39 10.39 2.12
C GLN A 483 -22.73 11.71 1.49
N ASP A 484 -23.63 11.67 0.52
CA ASP A 484 -24.07 12.87 -0.19
C ASP A 484 -24.28 13.96 0.87
N ARG A 485 -23.49 15.04 0.77
CA ARG A 485 -23.58 16.18 1.69
C ARG A 485 -25.02 16.59 1.92
N GLN A 486 -25.87 16.39 0.90
CA GLN A 486 -27.29 16.62 0.97
C GLN A 486 -28.01 15.65 1.92
N THR A 487 -27.62 14.37 1.92
CA THR A 487 -28.19 13.36 2.83
C THR A 487 -27.80 13.65 4.28
N ASN A 488 -26.54 14.00 4.54
CA ASN A 488 -26.06 14.38 5.86
C ASN A 488 -26.74 15.66 6.38
N ILE A 489 -26.87 16.67 5.51
CA ILE A 489 -27.60 17.92 5.84
C ILE A 489 -29.07 17.60 6.14
N ASN A 490 -29.72 16.75 5.37
CA ASN A 490 -31.11 16.36 5.60
C ASN A 490 -31.27 15.59 6.92
N GLU A 491 -30.37 14.67 7.25
CA GLU A 491 -30.34 14.01 8.56
C GLU A 491 -30.13 15.03 9.69
N GLY A 492 -29.18 15.94 9.54
CA GLY A 492 -28.94 17.01 10.51
C GLY A 492 -30.16 17.89 10.72
N VAL A 493 -30.84 18.28 9.65
CA VAL A 493 -32.11 19.05 9.73
C VAL A 493 -33.19 18.24 10.44
N MET A 494 -33.31 16.94 10.20
CA MET A 494 -34.24 16.06 10.90
C MET A 494 -33.90 15.94 12.37
N LEU A 495 -32.62 15.81 12.75
CA LEU A 495 -32.19 15.76 14.15
C LEU A 495 -32.45 17.08 14.90
N VAL A 496 -32.24 18.23 14.24
CA VAL A 496 -32.58 19.55 14.77
C VAL A 496 -34.09 19.69 14.93
N GLY A 497 -34.88 19.24 13.95
CA GLY A 497 -36.32 19.24 13.98
C GLY A 497 -36.90 18.35 15.07
N ALA A 498 -36.26 17.22 15.34
CA ALA A 498 -36.61 16.29 16.43
C ALA A 498 -36.12 16.75 17.82
N GLY A 499 -35.37 17.86 17.91
CA GLY A 499 -34.81 18.37 19.16
C GLY A 499 -33.66 17.55 19.74
N LEU A 500 -33.06 16.67 18.92
CA LEU A 500 -31.93 15.81 19.31
C LEU A 500 -30.56 16.47 19.05
N LEU A 501 -30.55 17.49 18.21
CA LEU A 501 -29.34 18.28 17.87
C LEU A 501 -29.68 19.78 18.02
N SER A 502 -28.79 20.57 18.64
CA SER A 502 -28.99 22.01 18.72
C SER A 502 -28.68 22.68 17.37
N LYS A 503 -29.36 23.82 17.09
CA LYS A 503 -29.07 24.63 15.87
C LYS A 503 -27.63 25.10 15.84
N PHE A 504 -27.06 25.43 17.00
CA PHE A 504 -25.66 25.84 17.15
C PHE A 504 -24.71 24.70 16.79
N THR A 505 -24.91 23.52 17.39
CA THR A 505 -24.10 22.32 17.06
C THR A 505 -24.23 21.93 15.60
N PHE A 506 -25.43 22.03 15.00
CA PHE A 506 -25.64 21.77 13.59
C PHE A 506 -24.81 22.71 12.69
N LEU A 507 -24.70 23.99 13.02
CA LEU A 507 -23.92 24.94 12.21
C LEU A 507 -22.40 24.67 12.29
N ILE A 508 -21.90 24.19 13.42
CA ILE A 508 -20.48 23.89 13.66
C ILE A 508 -20.10 22.51 13.10
N ASP A 509 -21.02 21.56 13.15
CA ASP A 509 -20.76 20.18 12.77
C ASP A 509 -20.42 20.08 11.28
N ARG A 510 -19.28 19.45 10.96
CA ARG A 510 -18.81 19.27 9.58
C ARG A 510 -19.56 18.16 8.84
N LYS A 511 -20.07 17.16 9.59
CA LYS A 511 -20.77 16.01 9.02
C LYS A 511 -22.22 16.35 8.69
N TYR A 512 -22.95 16.91 9.65
CA TYR A 512 -24.38 17.16 9.53
C TYR A 512 -24.73 18.60 9.15
N GLY A 513 -23.78 19.53 9.23
CA GLY A 513 -24.02 20.95 9.06
C GLY A 513 -23.10 21.66 8.09
N GLN A 514 -22.75 22.90 8.40
CA GLN A 514 -21.98 23.79 7.52
C GLN A 514 -20.49 23.84 7.87
N GLY A 515 -20.08 23.31 9.04
CA GLY A 515 -18.70 23.34 9.48
C GLY A 515 -18.19 24.76 9.82
N LEU A 516 -19.08 25.65 10.25
CA LEU A 516 -18.75 27.02 10.63
C LEU A 516 -17.92 27.03 11.92
N THR A 517 -17.11 28.06 12.11
CA THR A 517 -16.51 28.35 13.42
C THR A 517 -17.59 28.76 14.42
N GLU A 518 -17.31 28.58 15.71
CA GLU A 518 -18.29 28.96 16.80
C GLU A 518 -18.77 30.41 16.68
N LYS A 519 -17.84 31.32 16.31
CA LYS A 519 -18.16 32.75 16.13
C LYS A 519 -19.07 33.01 14.92
N GLU A 520 -18.82 32.35 13.82
CA GLU A 520 -19.67 32.43 12.62
C GLU A 520 -21.03 31.81 12.87
N ALA A 521 -21.08 30.67 13.58
CA ALA A 521 -22.31 30.00 13.96
C ALA A 521 -23.16 30.88 14.93
N GLN A 522 -22.53 31.56 15.89
CA GLN A 522 -23.23 32.50 16.78
C GLN A 522 -23.71 33.72 16.01
N ALA A 523 -22.90 34.30 15.15
CA ALA A 523 -23.30 35.44 14.31
C ALA A 523 -24.47 35.09 13.38
N GLU A 524 -24.49 33.88 12.83
CA GLU A 524 -25.59 33.42 11.97
C GLU A 524 -26.88 33.18 12.77
N LEU A 525 -26.79 32.62 13.98
CA LEU A 525 -27.94 32.48 14.89
C LEU A 525 -28.51 33.84 15.29
N ASP A 526 -27.67 34.84 15.51
CA ASP A 526 -28.11 36.18 15.87
C ASP A 526 -28.76 36.89 14.68
N ARG A 527 -28.28 36.67 13.44
CA ARG A 527 -28.95 37.10 12.20
C ARG A 527 -30.33 36.47 12.05
N ILE A 528 -30.44 35.14 12.21
CA ILE A 528 -31.72 34.42 12.15
C ILE A 528 -32.70 34.94 13.21
N LYS A 529 -32.22 35.27 14.43
CA LYS A 529 -33.07 35.87 15.46
C LYS A 529 -33.56 37.27 15.05
N ALA A 530 -32.68 38.11 14.51
CA ALA A 530 -33.03 39.46 14.06
C ALA A 530 -34.03 39.42 12.87
N GLU A 531 -33.85 38.52 11.92
CA GLU A 531 -34.79 38.33 10.81
C GLU A 531 -36.16 37.85 11.29
N ASN A 532 -36.22 36.91 12.23
CA ASN A 532 -37.48 36.44 12.83
C ASN A 532 -38.19 37.53 13.62
N GLN A 533 -37.46 38.39 14.33
CA GLN A 533 -38.04 39.54 15.04
C GLN A 533 -38.61 40.59 14.08
N SER A 534 -37.89 40.88 13.00
CA SER A 534 -38.37 41.83 11.96
C SER A 534 -39.63 41.32 11.25
N THR A 535 -39.74 40.02 11.02
CA THR A 535 -40.93 39.40 10.41
C THR A 535 -42.15 39.39 11.34
N VAL A 536 -41.94 39.30 12.65
CA VAL A 536 -43.01 39.37 13.65
C VAL A 536 -43.55 40.78 13.77
N ASP A 537 -42.67 41.81 13.74
CA ASP A 537 -43.09 43.23 13.78
C ASP A 537 -43.88 43.63 12.52
N VAL A 538 -43.50 43.18 11.35
CA VAL A 538 -44.27 43.46 10.09
C VAL A 538 -45.61 42.76 10.09
N ASN A 539 -45.74 41.55 10.66
CA ASN A 539 -47.01 40.85 10.77
C ASN A 539 -47.91 41.44 11.86
N GLN A 540 -47.37 41.98 12.96
CA GLN A 540 -48.13 42.73 13.95
C GLN A 540 -48.64 44.07 13.39
N LEU A 541 -47.82 44.79 12.62
CA LEU A 541 -48.23 46.02 11.91
C LEU A 541 -49.33 45.77 10.86
N ARG A 542 -49.35 44.64 10.20
CA ARG A 542 -50.43 44.25 9.28
C ARG A 542 -51.72 43.85 9.97
N LEU A 543 -51.65 43.30 11.20
CA LEU A 543 -52.81 42.91 11.99
C LEU A 543 -53.49 44.12 12.64
N PHE A 544 -52.77 45.22 12.89
CA PHE A 544 -53.34 46.46 13.49
C PHE A 544 -53.60 47.57 12.49
N GLY A 545 -53.24 47.38 11.18
CA GLY A 545 -53.48 48.39 10.12
C GLY A 545 -54.76 48.24 9.32
N GLY A 546 -55.71 47.44 9.74
CA GLY A 546 -56.93 47.13 9.00
C GLY A 546 -58.23 47.58 9.68
N VAL A 547 -58.33 48.85 10.21
CA VAL A 547 -59.63 49.48 10.49
C VAL A 547 -59.48 50.96 10.20
N GLY A 548 -60.00 51.41 9.07
CA GLY A 548 -60.08 52.82 8.78
C GLY A 548 -60.48 53.08 7.32
N GLU A 549 -61.82 53.10 7.09
CA GLU A 549 -62.59 53.59 5.93
C GLU A 549 -62.64 52.68 4.70
#